data_eaca8e87e8c35097f47678a153d3a1de
#
_entry.id   eaca8e87e8c35097f47678a153d3a1de
#
_cell.length_a   1.000
_cell.length_b   1.000
_cell.length_c   1.000
_cell.angle_alpha   90.00
_cell.angle_beta   90.00
_cell.angle_gamma   90.00
#
_symmetry.space_group_name_H-M   'P 1'
#
loop_
_entity.id
_entity.type
_entity.pdbx_description
1 polymer ?
#
loop_
_entity_poly.entity_id
_entity_poly.type
_entity_poly.pdbx_seq_one_letter_code
_entity_poly.pdbx_strand_id
1 'polypeptide(L)'
;MQRHTRQHTVLTLAAVGVLAAVVGLNTTRPDAAQAERAPDVDELLQHLDDLYRSKSSIARMRIDVTTARGVRSMQLKAWTRGEDEVLVLIEAPAREAGTATLRVRNNLWNYLPRIARTIRVPPAAMLGSWMGTDFTNDDLVKESSLRKDFTARIDRRSSTPPGWWLTLDVRPGAVGRWARIEVLVSDDRLPIEERHFDRKGRLARTLSFNEVKVLGGRRLPSHIALIPADARQERTDMRYLDVMFDVRLPDDTFSLSRLEQAK
;
A
#
# COMPACT_ATOMS: atom_id res chain seq x y z
N MET A 1 -72.70 53.51 21.98
CA MET A 1 -73.40 53.56 23.32
C MET A 1 -72.46 52.88 24.30
N GLN A 2 -72.17 53.65 25.38
CA GLN A 2 -71.61 53.25 26.66
C GLN A 2 -70.20 52.56 26.64
N ARG A 3 -69.20 53.25 27.08
CA ARG A 3 -68.78 53.87 28.38
C ARG A 3 -68.06 52.87 29.29
N HIS A 4 -66.82 53.27 29.58
CA HIS A 4 -66.12 53.31 30.88
C HIS A 4 -65.66 51.93 31.45
N THR A 5 -64.55 51.73 32.04
CA THR A 5 -63.86 52.56 33.04
C THR A 5 -62.39 52.13 33.18
N ARG A 6 -61.57 53.11 33.44
CA ARG A 6 -60.14 52.96 33.90
C ARG A 6 -60.15 52.42 35.35
N GLN A 7 -59.15 51.65 35.69
CA GLN A 7 -58.50 51.77 36.98
C GLN A 7 -57.00 51.44 36.88
N HIS A 8 -56.24 52.41 37.37
CA HIS A 8 -54.80 52.29 37.64
C HIS A 8 -54.62 51.59 38.99
N THR A 9 -53.60 50.74 39.10
CA THR A 9 -52.95 50.49 40.37
C THR A 9 -51.47 50.25 40.20
N VAL A 10 -50.76 50.84 41.09
CA VAL A 10 -49.35 51.20 41.19
C VAL A 10 -48.48 50.06 41.67
N LEU A 11 -47.24 50.00 41.12
CA LEU A 11 -45.95 49.57 41.68
C LEU A 11 -45.89 48.40 42.67
N THR A 12 -45.00 47.47 42.35
CA THR A 12 -43.87 47.14 43.24
C THR A 12 -42.71 46.52 42.45
N LEU A 13 -41.53 47.13 42.54
CA LEU A 13 -40.24 46.59 42.10
C LEU A 13 -39.88 45.41 43.00
N ALA A 14 -39.55 44.28 42.37
CA ALA A 14 -38.74 43.27 43.01
C ALA A 14 -37.60 42.90 42.02
N ALA A 15 -36.38 43.36 42.33
CA ALA A 15 -35.15 42.97 41.64
C ALA A 15 -34.82 41.54 42.02
N VAL A 16 -34.90 40.64 41.05
CA VAL A 16 -34.35 39.29 41.19
C VAL A 16 -33.12 39.21 40.26
N GLY A 17 -31.95 39.15 40.91
CA GLY A 17 -30.68 38.98 40.25
C GLY A 17 -30.62 37.60 39.55
N VAL A 18 -30.49 37.59 38.22
CA VAL A 18 -30.21 36.40 37.46
C VAL A 18 -28.70 36.18 37.48
N LEU A 19 -28.27 35.22 38.29
CA LEU A 19 -26.91 34.71 38.30
C LEU A 19 -26.74 33.90 37.00
N ALA A 20 -26.11 34.48 35.96
CA ALA A 20 -25.73 33.77 34.75
C ALA A 20 -24.56 32.83 35.07
N ALA A 21 -24.87 31.57 35.31
CA ALA A 21 -23.85 30.52 35.33
C ALA A 21 -23.30 30.34 33.89
N VAL A 22 -22.12 30.90 33.62
CA VAL A 22 -21.34 30.62 32.42
C VAL A 22 -20.83 29.19 32.58
N VAL A 23 -21.55 28.21 32.03
CA VAL A 23 -21.06 26.89 31.81
C VAL A 23 -20.06 27.01 30.68
N GLY A 24 -18.77 27.08 31.00
CA GLY A 24 -17.68 26.98 30.06
C GLY A 24 -17.71 25.61 29.43
N LEU A 25 -18.25 25.51 28.22
CA LEU A 25 -18.02 24.36 27.33
C LEU A 25 -16.54 24.36 26.98
N ASN A 26 -15.74 23.66 27.80
CA ASN A 26 -14.41 23.24 27.41
C ASN A 26 -14.57 22.27 26.22
N THR A 27 -14.71 22.81 25.03
CA THR A 27 -14.43 22.03 23.80
C THR A 27 -12.93 21.78 23.79
N THR A 28 -12.52 20.66 24.36
CA THR A 28 -11.19 20.11 24.12
C THR A 28 -11.10 19.89 22.60
N ARG A 29 -10.50 20.87 21.91
CA ARG A 29 -10.01 20.63 20.56
C ARG A 29 -9.11 19.41 20.64
N PRO A 30 -9.31 18.38 19.79
CA PRO A 30 -8.34 17.31 19.71
C PRO A 30 -6.98 17.95 19.40
N ASP A 31 -6.03 17.56 20.18
CA ASP A 31 -4.70 18.12 20.28
C ASP A 31 -4.05 18.27 18.89
N ALA A 32 -4.08 19.47 18.32
CA ALA A 32 -3.40 19.80 17.08
C ALA A 32 -1.87 19.60 17.19
N ALA A 33 -1.35 19.48 18.42
CA ALA A 33 0.06 19.21 18.70
C ALA A 33 0.47 17.77 18.40
N GLN A 34 -0.48 16.81 18.34
CA GLN A 34 -0.17 15.42 17.99
C GLN A 34 0.01 15.20 16.47
N ALA A 35 -0.59 16.07 15.65
CA ALA A 35 -0.44 16.01 14.19
C ALA A 35 0.90 16.58 13.67
N GLU A 36 1.67 17.27 14.50
CA GLU A 36 2.95 17.89 14.13
C GLU A 36 4.17 17.02 14.47
N ARG A 37 4.03 16.01 15.30
CA ARG A 37 5.16 15.16 15.66
C ARG A 37 5.40 14.11 14.58
N ALA A 38 6.60 14.14 14.01
CA ALA A 38 7.01 13.15 13.03
C ALA A 38 6.89 11.72 13.61
N PRO A 39 6.35 10.76 12.84
CA PRO A 39 6.23 9.38 13.28
C PRO A 39 7.61 8.74 13.47
N ASP A 40 7.68 7.67 14.26
CA ASP A 40 8.87 6.83 14.30
C ASP A 40 9.04 6.13 12.95
N VAL A 41 10.25 6.23 12.38
CA VAL A 41 10.54 5.74 11.02
C VAL A 41 10.48 4.22 10.96
N ASP A 42 11.05 3.54 11.97
CA ASP A 42 11.12 2.07 11.97
C ASP A 42 9.74 1.45 12.17
N GLU A 43 8.91 2.03 13.06
CA GLU A 43 7.51 1.61 13.22
C GLU A 43 6.69 1.83 11.94
N LEU A 44 6.93 2.97 11.26
CA LEU A 44 6.21 3.30 10.03
C LEU A 44 6.60 2.35 8.89
N LEU A 45 7.88 2.05 8.71
CA LEU A 45 8.34 1.08 7.72
C LEU A 45 7.80 -0.33 8.01
N GLN A 46 7.81 -0.75 9.29
CA GLN A 46 7.22 -2.04 9.67
C GLN A 46 5.74 -2.10 9.32
N HIS A 47 4.99 -1.02 9.61
CA HIS A 47 3.57 -0.94 9.26
C HIS A 47 3.34 -1.05 7.74
N LEU A 48 4.16 -0.36 6.93
CA LEU A 48 4.06 -0.44 5.47
C LEU A 48 4.39 -1.84 4.94
N ASP A 49 5.42 -2.50 5.48
CA ASP A 49 5.78 -3.88 5.12
C ASP A 49 4.65 -4.86 5.45
N ASP A 50 3.97 -4.69 6.59
CA ASP A 50 2.90 -5.57 7.06
C ASP A 50 1.55 -5.29 6.40
N LEU A 51 1.39 -4.15 5.72
CA LEU A 51 0.09 -3.66 5.23
C LEU A 51 -0.61 -4.67 4.32
N TYR A 52 0.12 -5.30 3.40
CA TYR A 52 -0.40 -6.25 2.41
C TYR A 52 -0.10 -7.72 2.72
N ARG A 53 0.73 -8.03 3.69
CA ARG A 53 1.26 -9.38 3.92
C ARG A 53 0.83 -10.00 5.25
N SER A 54 1.05 -9.28 6.35
CA SER A 54 0.91 -9.83 7.70
C SER A 54 1.80 -11.08 7.92
N LYS A 55 1.45 -11.95 8.87
CA LYS A 55 2.14 -13.24 9.06
C LYS A 55 1.92 -14.19 7.89
N SER A 56 0.74 -14.15 7.31
CA SER A 56 0.37 -14.87 6.10
C SER A 56 -0.82 -14.18 5.42
N SER A 57 -0.96 -14.35 4.11
CA SER A 57 -2.14 -13.86 3.40
C SER A 57 -2.50 -14.73 2.21
N ILE A 58 -3.77 -14.62 1.80
CA ILE A 58 -4.25 -15.06 0.49
C ILE A 58 -4.91 -13.87 -0.15
N ALA A 59 -4.50 -13.48 -1.34
CA ALA A 59 -5.06 -12.35 -2.08
C ALA A 59 -5.50 -12.76 -3.48
N ARG A 60 -6.60 -12.18 -3.96
CA ARG A 60 -6.96 -12.16 -5.38
C ARG A 60 -6.75 -10.76 -5.93
N MET A 61 -6.10 -10.69 -7.08
CA MET A 61 -5.73 -9.43 -7.70
C MET A 61 -6.03 -9.47 -9.20
N ARG A 62 -6.25 -8.29 -9.75
CA ARG A 62 -6.24 -8.06 -11.19
C ARG A 62 -5.06 -7.16 -11.52
N ILE A 63 -4.33 -7.53 -12.57
CA ILE A 63 -3.28 -6.69 -13.15
C ILE A 63 -3.67 -6.34 -14.58
N ASP A 64 -3.66 -5.05 -14.88
CA ASP A 64 -3.85 -4.50 -16.22
C ASP A 64 -2.54 -3.85 -16.67
N VAL A 65 -1.94 -4.37 -17.74
CA VAL A 65 -0.72 -3.83 -18.36
C VAL A 65 -1.12 -3.04 -19.59
N THR A 66 -0.96 -1.73 -19.54
CA THR A 66 -1.21 -0.82 -20.65
C THR A 66 0.09 -0.55 -21.41
N THR A 67 0.05 -0.74 -22.72
CA THR A 67 1.15 -0.42 -23.64
C THR A 67 0.61 0.31 -24.86
N ALA A 68 1.48 0.80 -25.73
CA ALA A 68 1.06 1.39 -27.01
C ALA A 68 0.24 0.41 -27.90
N ARG A 69 0.33 -0.90 -27.64
CA ARG A 69 -0.41 -1.95 -28.39
C ARG A 69 -1.78 -2.28 -27.79
N GLY A 70 -2.13 -1.70 -26.64
CA GLY A 70 -3.38 -1.96 -25.94
C GLY A 70 -3.19 -2.44 -24.50
N VAL A 71 -4.26 -2.94 -23.91
CA VAL A 71 -4.31 -3.39 -22.53
C VAL A 71 -4.36 -4.92 -22.46
N ARG A 72 -3.49 -5.50 -21.65
CA ARG A 72 -3.51 -6.93 -21.29
C ARG A 72 -3.90 -7.06 -19.83
N SER A 73 -4.95 -7.85 -19.56
CA SER A 73 -5.45 -8.10 -18.21
C SER A 73 -5.10 -9.50 -17.73
N MET A 74 -4.73 -9.63 -16.46
CA MET A 74 -4.53 -10.91 -15.79
C MET A 74 -5.28 -10.93 -14.46
N GLN A 75 -5.81 -12.09 -14.08
CA GLN A 75 -6.30 -12.35 -12.73
C GLN A 75 -5.34 -13.30 -12.03
N LEU A 76 -5.02 -12.98 -10.80
CA LEU A 76 -4.00 -13.65 -10.03
C LEU A 76 -4.56 -14.05 -8.67
N LYS A 77 -4.06 -15.18 -8.17
CA LYS A 77 -4.16 -15.55 -6.76
C LYS A 77 -2.77 -15.66 -6.18
N ALA A 78 -2.56 -15.02 -5.04
CA ALA A 78 -1.26 -15.02 -4.36
C ALA A 78 -1.43 -15.55 -2.93
N TRP A 79 -0.44 -16.31 -2.48
CA TRP A 79 -0.26 -16.76 -1.10
C TRP A 79 1.07 -16.21 -0.61
N THR A 80 1.09 -15.70 0.61
CA THR A 80 2.32 -15.22 1.26
C THR A 80 2.46 -15.81 2.65
N ARG A 81 3.71 -16.04 3.10
CA ARG A 81 4.03 -16.39 4.48
C ARG A 81 5.30 -15.66 4.90
N GLY A 82 5.16 -14.77 5.89
CA GLY A 82 6.24 -13.88 6.30
C GLY A 82 6.77 -13.03 5.14
N GLU A 83 8.04 -12.69 5.21
CA GLU A 83 8.72 -11.86 4.22
C GLU A 83 9.29 -12.68 3.05
N ASP A 84 9.44 -13.99 3.20
CA ASP A 84 10.33 -14.80 2.36
C ASP A 84 9.63 -15.78 1.43
N GLU A 85 8.32 -15.99 1.59
CA GLU A 85 7.59 -16.99 0.83
C GLU A 85 6.39 -16.39 0.11
N VAL A 86 6.38 -16.53 -1.20
CA VAL A 86 5.31 -16.05 -2.09
C VAL A 86 5.05 -17.09 -3.17
N LEU A 87 3.79 -17.47 -3.35
CA LEU A 87 3.32 -18.22 -4.51
C LEU A 87 2.28 -17.38 -5.22
N VAL A 88 2.46 -17.13 -6.51
CA VAL A 88 1.50 -16.43 -7.37
C VAL A 88 1.06 -17.37 -8.47
N LEU A 89 -0.24 -17.48 -8.66
CA LEU A 89 -0.87 -18.26 -9.74
C LEU A 89 -1.66 -17.32 -10.66
N ILE A 90 -1.45 -17.40 -11.96
CA ILE A 90 -2.29 -16.73 -12.95
C ILE A 90 -3.55 -17.59 -13.17
N GLU A 91 -4.73 -17.05 -12.84
CA GLU A 91 -6.03 -17.71 -13.02
C GLU A 91 -6.65 -17.39 -14.38
N ALA A 92 -6.37 -16.20 -14.93
CA ALA A 92 -6.88 -15.75 -16.22
C ALA A 92 -5.90 -14.78 -16.89
N PRO A 93 -5.87 -14.64 -18.24
CA PRO A 93 -6.73 -15.31 -19.23
C PRO A 93 -6.31 -16.78 -19.45
N ALA A 94 -7.17 -17.57 -20.08
CA ALA A 94 -6.96 -19.01 -20.31
C ALA A 94 -5.60 -19.36 -20.97
N ARG A 95 -5.08 -18.46 -21.83
CA ARG A 95 -3.78 -18.67 -22.49
C ARG A 95 -2.59 -18.61 -21.50
N GLU A 96 -2.76 -17.99 -20.35
CA GLU A 96 -1.72 -17.76 -19.33
C GLU A 96 -2.04 -18.51 -18.02
N ALA A 97 -3.29 -19.00 -17.88
CA ALA A 97 -3.74 -19.71 -16.71
C ALA A 97 -2.85 -20.93 -16.40
N GLY A 98 -2.59 -21.14 -15.11
CA GLY A 98 -1.70 -22.17 -14.61
C GLY A 98 -0.22 -21.74 -14.61
N THR A 99 0.14 -20.60 -15.23
CA THR A 99 1.49 -20.03 -15.04
C THR A 99 1.61 -19.60 -13.59
N ALA A 100 2.68 -20.04 -12.94
CA ALA A 100 2.87 -19.75 -11.53
C ALA A 100 4.30 -19.29 -11.23
N THR A 101 4.44 -18.47 -10.22
CA THR A 101 5.72 -17.97 -9.71
C THR A 101 5.85 -18.33 -8.24
N LEU A 102 6.93 -18.99 -7.87
CA LEU A 102 7.28 -19.31 -6.50
C LEU A 102 8.52 -18.55 -6.08
N ARG A 103 8.41 -17.82 -4.98
CA ARG A 103 9.56 -17.26 -4.27
C ARG A 103 9.74 -17.97 -2.94
N VAL A 104 10.97 -18.42 -2.66
CA VAL A 104 11.39 -18.87 -1.34
C VAL A 104 12.71 -18.20 -1.03
N ARG A 105 12.75 -17.31 -0.06
CA ARG A 105 13.90 -16.46 0.26
C ARG A 105 14.36 -15.67 -0.99
N ASN A 106 15.62 -15.81 -1.38
CA ASN A 106 16.20 -15.12 -2.54
C ASN A 106 16.08 -15.90 -3.85
N ASN A 107 15.33 -17.00 -3.88
CA ASN A 107 15.16 -17.80 -5.06
C ASN A 107 13.79 -17.59 -5.67
N LEU A 108 13.74 -17.50 -6.98
CA LEU A 108 12.52 -17.35 -7.75
C LEU A 108 12.44 -18.43 -8.82
N TRP A 109 11.29 -19.07 -8.95
CA TRP A 109 10.98 -20.05 -9.98
C TRP A 109 9.69 -19.68 -10.68
N ASN A 110 9.65 -19.89 -11.98
CA ASN A 110 8.45 -19.80 -12.79
C ASN A 110 8.07 -21.18 -13.32
N TYR A 111 6.82 -21.57 -13.16
CA TYR A 111 6.26 -22.74 -13.81
C TYR A 111 5.49 -22.31 -15.06
N LEU A 112 5.80 -22.95 -16.19
CA LEU A 112 5.19 -22.69 -17.48
C LEU A 112 4.38 -23.93 -17.89
N PRO A 113 3.04 -23.96 -17.70
CA PRO A 113 2.23 -25.15 -17.89
C PRO A 113 2.20 -25.63 -19.33
N ARG A 114 2.34 -24.73 -20.31
CA ARG A 114 2.33 -25.09 -21.76
C ARG A 114 3.46 -26.02 -22.17
N ILE A 115 4.56 -25.96 -21.47
CA ILE A 115 5.74 -26.81 -21.72
C ILE A 115 6.07 -27.70 -20.51
N ALA A 116 5.20 -27.69 -19.48
CA ALA A 116 5.36 -28.43 -18.23
C ALA A 116 6.76 -28.30 -17.62
N ARG A 117 7.27 -27.06 -17.53
CA ARG A 117 8.63 -26.80 -17.00
C ARG A 117 8.64 -25.78 -15.89
N THR A 118 9.39 -26.12 -14.85
CA THR A 118 9.81 -25.21 -13.79
C THR A 118 11.18 -24.64 -14.13
N ILE A 119 11.31 -23.33 -14.18
CA ILE A 119 12.54 -22.61 -14.54
C ILE A 119 12.93 -21.72 -13.36
N ARG A 120 14.13 -21.91 -12.83
CA ARG A 120 14.70 -20.98 -11.86
C ARG A 120 15.13 -19.70 -12.57
N VAL A 121 14.74 -18.55 -12.04
CA VAL A 121 15.16 -17.24 -12.55
C VAL A 121 16.60 -17.00 -12.12
N PRO A 122 17.57 -16.89 -13.05
CA PRO A 122 18.96 -16.65 -12.70
C PRO A 122 19.16 -15.20 -12.22
N PRO A 123 20.21 -14.92 -11.43
CA PRO A 123 20.49 -13.56 -10.92
C PRO A 123 20.54 -12.49 -12.01
N ALA A 124 21.08 -12.81 -13.18
CA ALA A 124 21.14 -11.90 -14.33
C ALA A 124 19.76 -11.50 -14.88
N ALA A 125 18.73 -12.32 -14.68
CA ALA A 125 17.37 -12.05 -15.14
C ALA A 125 16.47 -11.39 -14.06
N MET A 126 16.98 -11.15 -12.84
CA MET A 126 16.18 -10.57 -11.76
C MET A 126 15.68 -9.17 -12.07
N LEU A 127 16.44 -8.37 -12.82
CA LEU A 127 16.03 -7.02 -13.24
C LEU A 127 15.09 -7.02 -14.46
N GLY A 128 14.82 -8.18 -15.03
CA GLY A 128 13.87 -8.34 -16.12
C GLY A 128 12.42 -8.22 -15.64
N SER A 129 11.53 -7.89 -16.59
CA SER A 129 10.09 -7.79 -16.36
C SER A 129 9.51 -9.11 -15.83
N TRP A 130 8.72 -9.03 -14.77
CA TRP A 130 7.93 -10.15 -14.30
C TRP A 130 6.66 -10.28 -15.13
N MET A 131 6.49 -11.41 -15.79
CA MET A 131 5.31 -11.73 -16.59
C MET A 131 4.88 -10.63 -17.57
N GLY A 132 5.85 -9.82 -18.07
CA GLY A 132 5.58 -8.72 -19.00
C GLY A 132 4.85 -7.53 -18.39
N THR A 133 4.94 -7.34 -17.10
CA THR A 133 4.51 -6.15 -16.36
C THR A 133 5.67 -5.17 -16.18
N ASP A 134 5.42 -3.97 -15.68
CA ASP A 134 6.47 -3.03 -15.28
C ASP A 134 7.13 -3.40 -13.94
N PHE A 135 6.59 -4.38 -13.20
CA PHE A 135 7.28 -5.01 -12.09
C PHE A 135 8.41 -5.89 -12.59
N THR A 136 9.54 -5.87 -11.88
CA THR A 136 10.66 -6.77 -12.15
C THR A 136 10.57 -8.04 -11.30
N ASN A 137 11.31 -9.08 -11.67
CA ASN A 137 11.47 -10.26 -10.82
C ASN A 137 12.14 -9.88 -9.48
N ASP A 138 13.01 -8.88 -9.46
CA ASP A 138 13.66 -8.35 -8.24
C ASP A 138 12.66 -7.72 -7.28
N ASP A 139 11.62 -7.05 -7.79
CA ASP A 139 10.55 -6.49 -6.95
C ASP A 139 9.84 -7.58 -6.15
N LEU A 140 9.57 -8.73 -6.76
CA LEU A 140 8.94 -9.85 -6.05
C LEU A 140 9.83 -10.43 -4.93
N VAL A 141 11.15 -10.33 -5.08
CA VAL A 141 12.11 -10.83 -4.09
C VAL A 141 12.39 -9.79 -3.01
N LYS A 142 12.43 -8.49 -3.37
CA LYS A 142 12.92 -7.41 -2.51
C LYS A 142 11.84 -6.55 -1.89
N GLU A 143 10.59 -6.66 -2.32
CA GLU A 143 9.48 -5.86 -1.79
C GLU A 143 9.33 -5.96 -0.25
N SER A 144 9.91 -7.00 0.35
CA SER A 144 9.92 -7.24 1.79
C SER A 144 11.20 -6.79 2.51
N SER A 145 12.14 -6.14 1.85
CA SER A 145 13.45 -5.85 2.43
C SER A 145 13.81 -4.36 2.47
N LEU A 146 12.83 -3.45 2.42
CA LEU A 146 13.09 -2.02 2.56
C LEU A 146 13.90 -1.71 3.82
N ARG A 147 13.54 -2.32 4.95
CA ARG A 147 14.25 -2.13 6.22
C ARG A 147 15.67 -2.73 6.23
N LYS A 148 15.89 -3.81 5.48
CA LYS A 148 17.19 -4.51 5.42
C LYS A 148 18.15 -3.80 4.47
N ASP A 149 17.65 -3.38 3.32
CA ASP A 149 18.47 -2.88 2.21
C ASP A 149 18.64 -1.34 2.23
N PHE A 150 17.78 -0.62 2.98
CA PHE A 150 17.79 0.84 3.00
C PHE A 150 17.95 1.40 4.41
N THR A 151 18.52 2.60 4.47
CA THR A 151 18.46 3.48 5.64
C THR A 151 17.38 4.52 5.37
N ALA A 152 16.39 4.61 6.25
CA ALA A 152 15.29 5.54 6.07
C ALA A 152 15.39 6.74 7.01
N ARG A 153 14.86 7.88 6.55
CA ARG A 153 14.68 9.08 7.37
C ARG A 153 13.41 9.81 6.91
N ILE A 154 12.80 10.55 7.81
CA ILE A 154 11.79 11.54 7.44
C ILE A 154 12.51 12.73 6.82
N ASP A 155 12.06 13.13 5.64
CA ASP A 155 12.67 14.21 4.89
C ASP A 155 11.91 15.52 5.11
N ARG A 156 10.59 15.52 4.90
CA ARG A 156 9.75 16.72 5.02
C ARG A 156 8.29 16.39 5.25
N ARG A 157 7.56 17.37 5.78
CA ARG A 157 6.10 17.36 5.86
C ARG A 157 5.51 17.70 4.49
N SER A 158 4.45 17.00 4.09
CA SER A 158 3.60 17.33 2.95
C SER A 158 2.29 17.93 3.45
N SER A 159 1.85 19.03 2.84
CA SER A 159 0.58 19.67 3.14
C SER A 159 -0.54 19.20 2.19
N THR A 160 -0.19 18.79 0.98
CA THR A 160 -1.16 18.36 -0.05
C THR A 160 -0.60 17.21 -0.88
N PRO A 161 -1.10 16.00 -0.68
CA PRO A 161 -1.93 15.57 0.44
C PRO A 161 -1.17 15.63 1.78
N PRO A 162 -1.88 15.74 2.93
CA PRO A 162 -1.24 15.73 4.24
C PRO A 162 -0.51 14.41 4.49
N GLY A 163 0.74 14.50 4.98
CA GLY A 163 1.55 13.32 5.19
C GLY A 163 3.03 13.63 5.35
N TRP A 164 3.85 12.60 5.29
CA TRP A 164 5.28 12.68 5.48
C TRP A 164 6.02 12.05 4.31
N TRP A 165 6.99 12.79 3.76
CA TRP A 165 7.95 12.23 2.83
C TRP A 165 9.07 11.55 3.61
N LEU A 166 9.30 10.27 3.28
CA LEU A 166 10.45 9.51 3.72
C LEU A 166 11.42 9.38 2.56
N THR A 167 12.71 9.43 2.86
CA THR A 167 13.78 9.07 1.94
C THR A 167 14.47 7.82 2.45
N LEU A 168 14.55 6.81 1.59
CA LEU A 168 15.21 5.55 1.81
C LEU A 168 16.44 5.48 0.91
N ASP A 169 17.63 5.60 1.49
CA ASP A 169 18.91 5.48 0.77
C ASP A 169 19.45 4.05 0.90
N VAL A 170 19.86 3.47 -0.23
CA VAL A 170 20.39 2.11 -0.24
C VAL A 170 21.63 1.96 0.64
N ARG A 171 21.66 0.91 1.46
CA ARG A 171 22.82 0.60 2.32
C ARG A 171 24.04 0.20 1.49
N PRO A 172 25.26 0.49 1.94
CA PRO A 172 26.47 -0.03 1.33
C PRO A 172 26.43 -1.56 1.24
N GLY A 173 26.75 -2.11 0.06
CA GLY A 173 26.75 -3.55 -0.16
C GLY A 173 25.40 -4.18 -0.52
N ALA A 174 24.29 -3.47 -0.36
CA ALA A 174 22.99 -3.96 -0.81
C ALA A 174 22.94 -4.07 -2.35
N VAL A 175 22.49 -5.23 -2.83
CA VAL A 175 22.35 -5.51 -4.25
C VAL A 175 20.94 -5.15 -4.70
N GLY A 176 20.78 -4.46 -5.85
CA GLY A 176 19.49 -4.12 -6.41
C GLY A 176 19.55 -2.96 -7.38
N ARG A 177 18.40 -2.68 -7.98
CA ARG A 177 18.25 -1.64 -9.00
C ARG A 177 18.24 -0.24 -8.41
N TRP A 178 17.63 -0.08 -7.23
CA TRP A 178 17.32 1.23 -6.67
C TRP A 178 18.46 1.77 -5.81
N ALA A 179 18.85 3.03 -6.02
CA ALA A 179 19.78 3.73 -5.15
C ALA A 179 19.03 4.47 -4.03
N ARG A 180 17.83 4.95 -4.36
CA ARG A 180 16.98 5.70 -3.44
C ARG A 180 15.51 5.43 -3.75
N ILE A 181 14.69 5.41 -2.71
CA ILE A 181 13.24 5.40 -2.79
C ILE A 181 12.73 6.56 -1.95
N GLU A 182 11.83 7.37 -2.50
CA GLU A 182 11.08 8.37 -1.76
C GLU A 182 9.66 7.87 -1.58
N VAL A 183 9.14 7.91 -0.36
CA VAL A 183 7.79 7.43 -0.03
C VAL A 183 7.00 8.54 0.63
N LEU A 184 5.85 8.90 0.07
CA LEU A 184 4.86 9.75 0.71
C LEU A 184 3.86 8.86 1.45
N VAL A 185 3.78 9.06 2.76
CA VAL A 185 2.85 8.35 3.64
C VAL A 185 1.88 9.34 4.25
N SER A 186 0.59 9.04 4.24
CA SER A 186 -0.46 9.87 4.85
C SER A 186 -0.34 9.89 6.37
N ASP A 187 -1.05 10.82 7.02
CA ASP A 187 -1.20 10.87 8.48
C ASP A 187 -1.86 9.59 9.03
N ASP A 188 -2.69 8.92 8.22
CA ASP A 188 -3.29 7.60 8.51
C ASP A 188 -2.31 6.44 8.32
N ARG A 189 -1.02 6.71 8.10
CA ARG A 189 0.06 5.73 7.85
C ARG A 189 -0.16 4.87 6.59
N LEU A 190 -0.91 5.36 5.60
CA LEU A 190 -1.09 4.67 4.33
C LEU A 190 -0.14 5.24 3.28
N PRO A 191 0.47 4.40 2.41
CA PRO A 191 1.27 4.89 1.31
C PRO A 191 0.39 5.65 0.32
N ILE A 192 0.91 6.74 -0.24
CA ILE A 192 0.26 7.57 -1.26
C ILE A 192 1.03 7.48 -2.56
N GLU A 193 2.35 7.62 -2.48
CA GLU A 193 3.24 7.64 -3.65
C GLU A 193 4.61 7.11 -3.28
N GLU A 194 5.22 6.37 -4.21
CA GLU A 194 6.64 5.99 -4.15
C GLU A 194 7.34 6.41 -5.43
N ARG A 195 8.54 6.95 -5.28
CA ARG A 195 9.43 7.33 -6.39
C ARG A 195 10.71 6.54 -6.29
N HIS A 196 11.02 5.77 -7.31
CA HIS A 196 12.19 4.91 -7.33
C HIS A 196 13.27 5.50 -8.24
N PHE A 197 14.48 5.68 -7.69
CA PHE A 197 15.62 6.26 -8.37
C PHE A 197 16.68 5.21 -8.65
N ASP A 198 17.19 5.20 -9.88
CA ASP A 198 18.24 4.28 -10.32
C ASP A 198 19.61 4.61 -9.71
N ARG A 199 20.62 3.77 -9.97
CA ARG A 199 22.00 3.96 -9.51
C ARG A 199 22.68 5.23 -10.06
N LYS A 200 22.09 5.89 -11.05
CA LYS A 200 22.54 7.18 -11.60
C LYS A 200 21.76 8.36 -11.00
N GLY A 201 20.90 8.12 -10.02
CA GLY A 201 20.06 9.12 -9.36
C GLY A 201 18.89 9.63 -10.21
N ARG A 202 18.57 8.98 -11.33
CA ARG A 202 17.45 9.35 -12.19
C ARG A 202 16.18 8.68 -11.72
N LEU A 203 15.06 9.40 -11.72
CA LEU A 203 13.73 8.82 -11.51
C LEU A 203 13.50 7.74 -12.58
N ALA A 204 13.23 6.52 -12.14
CA ALA A 204 13.02 5.38 -13.01
C ALA A 204 11.56 4.98 -13.11
N ARG A 205 10.80 5.11 -12.01
CA ARG A 205 9.36 4.82 -11.97
C ARG A 205 8.69 5.50 -10.78
N THR A 206 7.39 5.66 -10.87
CA THR A 206 6.53 6.10 -9.77
C THR A 206 5.43 5.08 -9.54
N LEU A 207 5.17 4.75 -8.29
CA LEU A 207 3.99 3.99 -7.85
C LEU A 207 3.03 4.98 -7.17
N SER A 208 1.75 4.91 -7.51
CA SER A 208 0.70 5.62 -6.79
C SER A 208 -0.27 4.64 -6.16
N PHE A 209 -0.69 4.93 -4.92
CA PHE A 209 -1.54 4.09 -4.10
C PHE A 209 -2.90 4.77 -3.94
N ASN A 210 -3.94 4.14 -4.47
CA ASN A 210 -5.25 4.75 -4.63
C ASN A 210 -6.36 3.84 -4.09
N GLU A 211 -7.58 4.37 -4.05
CA GLU A 211 -8.79 3.63 -3.70
C GLU A 211 -8.68 2.88 -2.35
N VAL A 212 -8.50 3.64 -1.26
CA VAL A 212 -8.46 3.03 0.09
C VAL A 212 -9.76 2.30 0.37
N LYS A 213 -9.67 1.00 0.63
CA LYS A 213 -10.79 0.10 0.94
C LYS A 213 -10.50 -0.70 2.21
N VAL A 214 -11.56 -1.29 2.78
CA VAL A 214 -11.41 -2.28 3.84
C VAL A 214 -11.39 -3.66 3.17
N LEU A 215 -10.25 -4.32 3.20
CA LEU A 215 -10.05 -5.67 2.69
C LEU A 215 -9.44 -6.52 3.82
N GLY A 216 -9.98 -7.70 4.05
CA GLY A 216 -9.53 -8.57 5.13
C GLY A 216 -9.57 -7.92 6.52
N GLY A 217 -10.49 -6.97 6.74
CA GLY A 217 -10.61 -6.22 7.99
C GLY A 217 -9.61 -5.06 8.16
N ARG A 218 -8.77 -4.76 7.15
CA ARG A 218 -7.77 -3.67 7.20
C ARG A 218 -8.05 -2.61 6.16
N ARG A 219 -7.82 -1.35 6.53
CA ARG A 219 -7.82 -0.24 5.57
C ARG A 219 -6.50 -0.24 4.80
N LEU A 220 -6.56 -0.35 3.49
CA LEU A 220 -5.39 -0.31 2.63
C LEU A 220 -5.74 0.23 1.24
N PRO A 221 -4.79 0.84 0.51
CA PRO A 221 -4.96 1.17 -0.89
C PRO A 221 -5.19 -0.11 -1.71
N SER A 222 -6.31 -0.19 -2.40
CA SER A 222 -6.67 -1.37 -3.20
C SER A 222 -6.20 -1.29 -4.65
N HIS A 223 -5.74 -0.12 -5.10
CA HIS A 223 -5.23 0.10 -6.44
C HIS A 223 -3.82 0.70 -6.39
N ILE A 224 -2.87 0.01 -6.97
CA ILE A 224 -1.49 0.44 -7.13
C ILE A 224 -1.23 0.61 -8.63
N ALA A 225 -0.84 1.82 -9.05
CA ALA A 225 -0.45 2.09 -10.43
C ALA A 225 1.06 2.35 -10.49
N LEU A 226 1.76 1.56 -11.29
CA LEU A 226 3.18 1.72 -11.58
C LEU A 226 3.36 2.35 -12.94
N ILE A 227 4.07 3.46 -13.00
CA ILE A 227 4.33 4.24 -14.22
C ILE A 227 5.84 4.38 -14.40
N PRO A 228 6.44 3.79 -15.45
CA PRO A 228 7.82 4.02 -15.81
C PRO A 228 8.07 5.49 -16.20
N ALA A 229 9.21 6.05 -15.81
CA ALA A 229 9.51 7.46 -16.08
C ALA A 229 9.82 7.75 -17.55
N ASP A 230 10.32 6.76 -18.29
CA ASP A 230 10.71 6.84 -19.70
C ASP A 230 9.61 6.44 -20.70
N ALA A 231 8.51 5.86 -20.20
CA ALA A 231 7.44 5.32 -21.03
C ALA A 231 6.06 5.79 -20.55
N ARG A 232 5.77 7.09 -20.71
CA ARG A 232 4.56 7.75 -20.17
C ARG A 232 3.22 7.14 -20.62
N GLN A 233 3.20 6.38 -21.72
CA GLN A 233 2.01 5.70 -22.22
C GLN A 233 1.90 4.24 -21.71
N GLU A 234 2.90 3.77 -20.98
CA GLU A 234 2.92 2.44 -20.41
C GLU A 234 2.68 2.53 -18.90
N ARG A 235 1.95 1.57 -18.40
CA ARG A 235 1.73 1.43 -16.95
C ARG A 235 1.20 0.06 -16.61
N THR A 236 1.47 -0.35 -15.40
CA THR A 236 0.84 -1.52 -14.79
C THR A 236 -0.06 -1.08 -13.64
N ASP A 237 -1.34 -1.41 -13.75
CA ASP A 237 -2.34 -1.22 -12.69
C ASP A 237 -2.56 -2.55 -11.97
N MET A 238 -2.33 -2.61 -10.68
CA MET A 238 -2.64 -3.76 -9.83
C MET A 238 -3.79 -3.40 -8.90
N ARG A 239 -4.84 -4.22 -8.89
CA ARG A 239 -6.01 -4.05 -8.01
C ARG A 239 -6.20 -5.28 -7.14
N TYR A 240 -6.20 -5.07 -5.83
CA TYR A 240 -6.64 -6.07 -4.87
C TYR A 240 -8.16 -6.20 -4.93
N LEU A 241 -8.64 -7.40 -5.22
CA LEU A 241 -10.07 -7.71 -5.28
C LEU A 241 -10.56 -8.25 -3.94
N ASP A 242 -9.74 -9.07 -3.30
CA ASP A 242 -9.98 -9.66 -1.99
C ASP A 242 -8.65 -10.02 -1.32
N VAL A 243 -8.64 -9.97 0.02
CA VAL A 243 -7.49 -10.39 0.84
C VAL A 243 -7.98 -11.03 2.12
N MET A 244 -7.37 -12.14 2.49
CA MET A 244 -7.49 -12.75 3.81
C MET A 244 -6.13 -12.74 4.47
N PHE A 245 -6.06 -12.23 5.70
CA PHE A 245 -4.82 -12.15 6.48
C PHE A 245 -4.79 -13.23 7.59
N ASP A 246 -3.59 -13.56 8.03
CA ASP A 246 -3.30 -14.45 9.15
C ASP A 246 -3.97 -15.83 9.00
N VAL A 247 -4.03 -16.31 7.76
CA VAL A 247 -4.62 -17.60 7.39
C VAL A 247 -3.63 -18.73 7.65
N ARG A 248 -4.14 -19.88 8.11
CA ARG A 248 -3.33 -21.09 8.20
C ARG A 248 -3.11 -21.67 6.81
N LEU A 249 -1.87 -21.72 6.37
CA LEU A 249 -1.46 -22.31 5.09
C LEU A 249 -0.82 -23.68 5.33
N PRO A 250 -1.08 -24.67 4.46
CA PRO A 250 -0.36 -25.95 4.48
C PRO A 250 1.16 -25.73 4.39
N ASP A 251 1.93 -26.62 5.02
CA ASP A 251 3.40 -26.48 5.07
C ASP A 251 4.04 -26.59 3.69
N ASP A 252 3.45 -27.36 2.78
CA ASP A 252 3.91 -27.57 1.42
C ASP A 252 3.49 -26.46 0.44
N THR A 253 2.74 -25.44 0.87
CA THR A 253 2.24 -24.36 0.00
C THR A 253 3.36 -23.73 -0.83
N PHE A 254 4.55 -23.58 -0.26
CA PHE A 254 5.70 -22.94 -0.91
C PHE A 254 6.76 -23.95 -1.35
N SER A 255 6.31 -25.06 -1.91
CA SER A 255 7.17 -26.12 -2.47
C SER A 255 7.16 -26.09 -4.01
N LEU A 256 8.23 -26.64 -4.62
CA LEU A 256 8.28 -26.82 -6.09
C LEU A 256 7.16 -27.76 -6.58
N SER A 257 6.84 -28.79 -5.79
CA SER A 257 5.72 -29.68 -6.11
C SER A 257 4.40 -28.91 -6.18
N ARG A 258 4.14 -28.01 -5.21
CA ARG A 258 2.94 -27.20 -5.21
C ARG A 258 2.90 -26.20 -6.36
N LEU A 259 4.06 -25.63 -6.72
CA LEU A 259 4.20 -24.75 -7.88
C LEU A 259 3.74 -25.43 -9.18
N GLU A 260 4.12 -26.70 -9.40
CA GLU A 260 3.79 -27.48 -10.59
C GLU A 260 2.34 -27.98 -10.62
N GLN A 261 1.70 -28.07 -9.45
CA GLN A 261 0.31 -28.51 -9.29
C GLN A 261 -0.66 -27.32 -9.18
N ALA A 262 -0.18 -26.09 -9.19
CA ALA A 262 -1.02 -24.92 -9.08
C ALA A 262 -1.99 -24.84 -10.28
N LYS A 263 -3.30 -25.05 -10.01
CA LYS A 263 -4.41 -25.02 -10.98
C LYS A 263 -5.50 -24.12 -10.46
#